data_3b17ac232ae6a366a50ca2aa478a5e7e
#
_entry.id   3b17ac232ae6a366a50ca2aa478a5e7e
#
_cell.length_a   1.000
_cell.length_b   1.000
_cell.length_c   1.000
_cell.angle_alpha   90.00
_cell.angle_beta   90.00
_cell.angle_gamma   90.00
#
_symmetry.space_group_name_H-M   'P 1'
#
loop_
_entity.id
_entity.type
_entity.pdbx_description
1 polymer ?
#
loop_
_entity_poly.entity_id
_entity_poly.type
_entity_poly.pdbx_seq_one_letter_code
_entity_poly.pdbx_strand_id
1 'polypeptide(L)'
;DNQPTQQVFITTHSPYVLRELKSSQLHVLRKCFSQGQPQIRHCVFSMNDSDDHQSTLRVCAEAFLSNKVVVCEGKTEIGLLKGVDLVEQAEGRYSIQALGVMHADGSGSQMFKRAKVFHELGYPVSIFKDSDINDQQQVAINEAVQLRIPMYEWGANQATEQAIFNNCQLNLIPQLLNIAVDRKGYDAINAHISNATGNQVNLASCTQSPLDVHRQLL
;
A
#
# COMPACT_ATOMS: atom_id res chain seq x y z
N ASP A 1 -35.90 -26.50 12.42
CA ASP A 1 -34.94 -25.48 12.88
C ASP A 1 -33.74 -26.17 13.53
N ASN A 2 -32.75 -26.54 12.72
CA ASN A 2 -31.47 -27.03 13.23
C ASN A 2 -30.63 -25.82 13.65
N GLN A 3 -30.81 -25.33 14.86
CA GLN A 3 -29.83 -24.42 15.45
C GLN A 3 -28.55 -25.23 15.76
N PRO A 4 -27.36 -24.71 15.40
CA PRO A 4 -26.12 -25.39 15.74
C PRO A 4 -26.02 -25.48 17.26
N THR A 5 -25.92 -26.72 17.77
CA THR A 5 -25.84 -27.01 19.20
C THR A 5 -24.46 -26.76 19.79
N GLN A 6 -23.47 -26.39 18.96
CA GLN A 6 -22.08 -26.17 19.37
C GLN A 6 -21.55 -24.87 18.79
N GLN A 7 -20.77 -24.15 19.60
CA GLN A 7 -20.01 -22.97 19.21
C GLN A 7 -18.51 -23.34 19.21
N VAL A 8 -17.81 -22.98 18.13
CA VAL A 8 -16.37 -23.25 17.99
C VAL A 8 -15.64 -21.93 17.87
N PHE A 9 -14.62 -21.75 18.69
CA PHE A 9 -13.67 -20.63 18.61
C PHE A 9 -12.33 -21.15 18.10
N ILE A 10 -11.78 -20.46 17.09
CA ILE A 10 -10.49 -20.80 16.50
C ILE A 10 -9.59 -19.57 16.60
N THR A 11 -8.38 -19.75 17.15
CA THR A 11 -7.32 -18.73 17.05
C THR A 11 -6.35 -19.14 15.94
N THR A 12 -5.93 -18.17 15.12
CA THR A 12 -5.05 -18.48 13.99
C THR A 12 -4.06 -17.33 13.72
N HIS A 13 -2.89 -17.69 13.20
CA HIS A 13 -1.91 -16.79 12.59
C HIS A 13 -1.77 -17.06 11.08
N SER A 14 -2.67 -17.83 10.50
CA SER A 14 -2.63 -18.19 9.10
C SER A 14 -3.49 -17.25 8.26
N PRO A 15 -2.91 -16.48 7.33
CA PRO A 15 -3.68 -15.64 6.41
C PRO A 15 -4.55 -16.49 5.48
N TYR A 16 -4.17 -17.74 5.21
CA TYR A 16 -4.97 -18.66 4.40
C TYR A 16 -6.29 -19.01 5.10
N VAL A 17 -6.25 -19.27 6.41
CA VAL A 17 -7.47 -19.50 7.19
C VAL A 17 -8.34 -18.27 7.22
N LEU A 18 -7.73 -17.07 7.39
CA LEU A 18 -8.49 -15.82 7.40
C LEU A 18 -9.25 -15.57 6.09
N ARG A 19 -8.66 -15.92 4.94
CA ARG A 19 -9.30 -15.74 3.63
C ARG A 19 -10.54 -16.62 3.43
N GLU A 20 -10.62 -17.76 4.10
CA GLU A 20 -11.76 -18.68 4.00
C GLU A 20 -12.93 -18.31 4.91
N LEU A 21 -12.72 -17.39 5.86
CA LEU A 21 -13.77 -16.94 6.76
C LEU A 21 -14.75 -15.98 6.06
N LYS A 22 -16.00 -16.02 6.52
CA LYS A 22 -16.88 -14.86 6.33
C LYS A 22 -16.42 -13.75 7.26
N SER A 23 -16.48 -12.51 6.79
CA SER A 23 -16.02 -11.37 7.59
C SER A 23 -16.69 -11.30 8.97
N SER A 24 -17.98 -11.58 9.08
CA SER A 24 -18.72 -11.62 10.36
C SER A 24 -18.24 -12.68 11.35
N GLN A 25 -17.42 -13.64 10.91
CA GLN A 25 -16.82 -14.64 11.80
C GLN A 25 -15.50 -14.16 12.42
N LEU A 26 -14.93 -13.04 11.93
CA LEU A 26 -13.65 -12.54 12.42
C LEU A 26 -13.83 -11.55 13.58
N HIS A 27 -13.16 -11.88 14.67
CA HIS A 27 -13.01 -11.03 15.84
C HIS A 27 -11.53 -10.72 16.06
N VAL A 28 -11.19 -9.44 16.11
CA VAL A 28 -9.81 -8.97 16.29
C VAL A 28 -9.64 -8.53 17.74
N LEU A 29 -8.68 -9.14 18.46
CA LEU A 29 -8.32 -8.76 19.81
C LEU A 29 -7.11 -7.84 19.78
N ARG A 30 -7.22 -6.67 20.36
CA ARG A 30 -6.14 -5.67 20.38
C ARG A 30 -5.93 -5.10 21.77
N LYS A 31 -4.70 -4.67 22.01
CA LYS A 31 -4.37 -3.84 23.19
C LYS A 31 -4.79 -2.41 22.90
N CYS A 32 -5.64 -1.85 23.73
CA CYS A 32 -6.09 -0.46 23.63
C CYS A 32 -5.45 0.35 24.76
N PHE A 33 -4.93 1.52 24.40
CA PHE A 33 -4.33 2.47 25.34
C PHE A 33 -5.29 3.65 25.47
N SER A 34 -5.78 3.91 26.67
CA SER A 34 -6.56 5.13 26.95
C SER A 34 -5.59 6.24 27.39
N GLN A 35 -5.71 7.42 26.81
CA GLN A 35 -4.91 8.57 27.22
C GLN A 35 -5.13 8.84 28.71
N GLY A 36 -4.00 8.95 29.47
CA GLY A 36 -4.03 9.24 30.90
C GLY A 36 -4.31 8.05 31.84
N GLN A 37 -4.42 6.83 31.31
CA GLN A 37 -4.60 5.63 32.13
C GLN A 37 -3.41 4.67 31.95
N PRO A 38 -2.75 4.22 33.04
CA PRO A 38 -1.59 3.31 32.97
C PRO A 38 -1.99 1.86 32.64
N GLN A 39 -3.29 1.55 32.53
CA GLN A 39 -3.75 0.18 32.35
C GLN A 39 -3.98 -0.14 30.88
N ILE A 40 -3.37 -1.24 30.44
CA ILE A 40 -3.64 -1.85 29.13
C ILE A 40 -5.04 -2.50 29.20
N ARG A 41 -5.91 -2.10 28.27
CA ARG A 41 -7.20 -2.78 28.07
C ARG A 41 -7.11 -3.69 26.84
N HIS A 42 -7.81 -4.80 26.89
CA HIS A 42 -8.02 -5.64 25.72
C HIS A 42 -9.39 -5.30 25.13
N CYS A 43 -9.39 -4.93 23.86
CA CYS A 43 -10.60 -4.61 23.10
C CYS A 43 -10.84 -5.70 22.06
N VAL A 44 -12.11 -6.04 21.85
CA VAL A 44 -12.55 -6.95 20.80
C VAL A 44 -13.27 -6.12 19.75
N PHE A 45 -12.82 -6.22 18.53
CA PHE A 45 -13.43 -5.60 17.37
C PHE A 45 -13.99 -6.69 16.47
N SER A 46 -15.21 -6.50 15.99
CA SER A 46 -15.89 -7.49 15.13
C SER A 46 -16.07 -6.93 13.73
N MET A 47 -15.78 -7.71 12.73
CA MET A 47 -16.18 -7.38 11.37
C MET A 47 -17.66 -7.65 11.15
N ASN A 48 -18.25 -6.99 10.16
CA ASN A 48 -19.64 -7.21 9.71
C ASN A 48 -19.67 -7.92 8.35
N ASP A 49 -20.87 -8.23 7.85
CA ASP A 49 -21.08 -8.92 6.58
C ASP A 49 -21.09 -7.98 5.35
N SER A 50 -20.50 -6.78 5.46
CA SER A 50 -20.42 -5.87 4.32
C SER A 50 -19.40 -6.36 3.28
N ASP A 51 -19.62 -5.99 2.03
CA ASP A 51 -18.71 -6.29 0.92
C ASP A 51 -17.31 -5.68 1.14
N ASP A 52 -17.25 -4.49 1.73
CA ASP A 52 -15.98 -3.82 2.03
C ASP A 52 -15.16 -4.62 3.06
N HIS A 53 -15.80 -5.15 4.12
CA HIS A 53 -15.15 -6.00 5.11
C HIS A 53 -14.70 -7.33 4.49
N GLN A 54 -15.59 -8.00 3.75
CA GLN A 54 -15.26 -9.29 3.12
C GLN A 54 -14.14 -9.17 2.08
N SER A 55 -14.19 -8.13 1.26
CA SER A 55 -13.15 -7.85 0.26
C SER A 55 -11.79 -7.54 0.93
N THR A 56 -11.80 -6.71 1.99
CA THR A 56 -10.59 -6.38 2.75
C THR A 56 -9.98 -7.63 3.38
N LEU A 57 -10.80 -8.48 3.99
CA LEU A 57 -10.34 -9.73 4.60
C LEU A 57 -9.66 -10.65 3.58
N ARG A 58 -10.25 -10.83 2.40
CA ARG A 58 -9.70 -11.70 1.36
C ARG A 58 -8.40 -11.17 0.75
N VAL A 59 -8.34 -9.87 0.49
CA VAL A 59 -7.19 -9.26 -0.20
C VAL A 59 -6.04 -8.96 0.76
N CYS A 60 -6.34 -8.53 1.97
CA CYS A 60 -5.35 -8.02 2.92
C CYS A 60 -5.18 -8.92 4.16
N ALA A 61 -5.42 -10.23 4.04
CA ALA A 61 -5.42 -11.16 5.16
C ALA A 61 -4.14 -11.10 6.03
N GLU A 62 -2.98 -10.92 5.41
CA GLU A 62 -1.70 -10.79 6.12
C GLU A 62 -1.67 -9.56 7.03
N ALA A 63 -2.28 -8.46 6.59
CA ALA A 63 -2.28 -7.22 7.34
C ALA A 63 -3.07 -7.31 8.66
N PHE A 64 -4.06 -8.21 8.73
CA PHE A 64 -4.78 -8.47 9.99
C PHE A 64 -3.90 -9.09 11.09
N LEU A 65 -2.77 -9.69 10.71
CA LEU A 65 -1.82 -10.31 11.65
C LEU A 65 -0.73 -9.33 12.13
N SER A 66 -0.83 -8.06 11.77
CA SER A 66 0.14 -7.03 12.12
C SER A 66 -0.34 -6.13 13.27
N ASN A 67 0.58 -5.28 13.78
CA ASN A 67 0.24 -4.29 14.79
C ASN A 67 -0.23 -2.97 14.18
N LYS A 68 0.29 -2.62 12.99
CA LYS A 68 0.01 -1.39 12.24
C LYS A 68 -0.12 -1.72 10.76
N VAL A 69 -0.92 -0.95 10.04
CA VAL A 69 -1.16 -1.18 8.61
C VAL A 69 -0.86 0.07 7.81
N VAL A 70 -0.12 -0.08 6.71
CA VAL A 70 0.02 0.93 5.67
C VAL A 70 -0.76 0.45 4.46
N VAL A 71 -1.86 1.11 4.15
CA VAL A 71 -2.64 0.82 2.95
C VAL A 71 -2.01 1.60 1.80
N CYS A 72 -1.45 0.88 0.85
CA CYS A 72 -0.83 1.43 -0.34
C CYS A 72 -1.86 1.52 -1.46
N GLU A 73 -1.79 2.54 -2.31
CA GLU A 73 -2.69 2.66 -3.46
C GLU A 73 -2.63 1.42 -4.35
N GLY A 74 -1.42 0.99 -4.70
CA GLY A 74 -1.21 -0.16 -5.56
C GLY A 74 0.10 -0.91 -5.31
N LYS A 75 0.46 -1.69 -6.32
CA LYS A 75 1.66 -2.54 -6.27
C LYS A 75 2.97 -1.76 -6.35
N THR A 76 2.96 -0.58 -6.95
CA THR A 76 4.14 0.29 -7.08
C THR A 76 4.58 0.78 -5.72
N GLU A 77 3.65 1.33 -4.91
CA GLU A 77 3.93 1.80 -3.55
C GLU A 77 4.37 0.65 -2.64
N ILE A 78 3.72 -0.53 -2.75
CA ILE A 78 4.14 -1.74 -2.03
C ILE A 78 5.56 -2.14 -2.43
N GLY A 79 5.87 -2.10 -3.72
CA GLY A 79 7.20 -2.41 -4.25
C GLY A 79 8.26 -1.46 -3.72
N LEU A 80 7.96 -0.17 -3.69
CA LEU A 80 8.85 0.85 -3.14
C LEU A 80 9.11 0.63 -1.65
N LEU A 81 8.07 0.43 -0.83
CA LEU A 81 8.23 0.16 0.59
C LEU A 81 9.06 -1.10 0.86
N LYS A 82 8.87 -2.15 0.08
CA LYS A 82 9.70 -3.37 0.15
C LYS A 82 11.15 -3.10 -0.23
N GLY A 83 11.39 -2.28 -1.27
CA GLY A 83 12.73 -1.89 -1.68
C GLY A 83 13.46 -1.10 -0.58
N VAL A 84 12.78 -0.11 0.00
CA VAL A 84 13.32 0.64 1.15
C VAL A 84 13.61 -0.30 2.32
N ASP A 85 12.70 -1.21 2.64
CA ASP A 85 12.87 -2.17 3.73
C ASP A 85 14.10 -3.08 3.52
N LEU A 86 14.36 -3.52 2.28
CA LEU A 86 15.56 -4.31 1.95
C LEU A 86 16.84 -3.51 2.15
N VAL A 87 16.86 -2.21 1.79
CA VAL A 87 18.03 -1.34 2.01
C VAL A 87 18.24 -1.14 3.53
N GLU A 88 17.19 -0.85 4.29
CA GLU A 88 17.27 -0.71 5.73
C GLU A 88 17.85 -1.96 6.40
N GLN A 89 17.39 -3.15 6.00
CA GLN A 89 17.93 -4.42 6.50
C GLN A 89 19.39 -4.63 6.12
N ALA A 90 19.80 -4.28 4.90
CA ALA A 90 21.20 -4.37 4.45
C ALA A 90 22.12 -3.46 5.28
N GLU A 91 21.62 -2.36 5.81
CA GLU A 91 22.32 -1.45 6.72
C GLU A 91 22.20 -1.85 8.20
N GLY A 92 21.68 -3.04 8.49
CA GLY A 92 21.56 -3.59 9.85
C GLY A 92 20.40 -3.06 10.67
N ARG A 93 19.44 -2.37 10.05
CA ARG A 93 18.21 -1.92 10.70
C ARG A 93 17.12 -3.00 10.69
N TYR A 94 16.13 -2.88 11.55
CA TYR A 94 15.01 -3.82 11.58
C TYR A 94 14.09 -3.61 10.38
N SER A 95 13.57 -4.72 9.85
CA SER A 95 12.51 -4.66 8.83
C SER A 95 11.25 -4.00 9.38
N ILE A 96 10.46 -3.38 8.52
CA ILE A 96 9.15 -2.82 8.89
C ILE A 96 8.23 -3.90 9.47
N GLN A 97 8.34 -5.13 8.98
CA GLN A 97 7.58 -6.28 9.50
C GLN A 97 8.03 -6.64 10.92
N ALA A 98 9.33 -6.61 11.22
CA ALA A 98 9.85 -6.83 12.57
C ALA A 98 9.35 -5.75 13.55
N LEU A 99 9.07 -4.55 13.05
CA LEU A 99 8.45 -3.47 13.81
C LEU A 99 6.92 -3.62 13.91
N GLY A 100 6.37 -4.72 13.41
CA GLY A 100 4.94 -5.03 13.45
C GLY A 100 4.10 -4.23 12.46
N VAL A 101 4.70 -3.68 11.39
CA VAL A 101 4.02 -2.95 10.33
C VAL A 101 3.86 -3.82 9.11
N MET A 102 2.68 -3.87 8.52
CA MET A 102 2.40 -4.56 7.26
C MET A 102 1.78 -3.60 6.26
N HIS A 103 2.20 -3.70 5.01
CA HIS A 103 1.52 -3.05 3.90
C HIS A 103 0.28 -3.85 3.46
N ALA A 104 -0.76 -3.16 3.04
CA ALA A 104 -1.97 -3.72 2.46
C ALA A 104 -2.19 -3.13 1.06
N ASP A 105 -2.62 -3.96 0.12
CA ASP A 105 -2.94 -3.55 -1.23
C ASP A 105 -4.26 -2.78 -1.25
N GLY A 106 -4.22 -1.51 -1.64
CA GLY A 106 -5.39 -0.65 -1.80
C GLY A 106 -6.20 -0.95 -3.06
N SER A 107 -5.59 -1.61 -4.06
CA SER A 107 -6.21 -1.86 -5.37
C SER A 107 -6.85 -0.59 -5.96
N GLY A 108 -6.07 0.49 -6.00
CA GLY A 108 -6.50 1.80 -6.50
C GLY A 108 -7.59 2.42 -5.61
N SER A 109 -8.76 2.62 -6.17
CA SER A 109 -9.88 3.32 -5.51
C SER A 109 -10.41 2.66 -4.21
N GLN A 110 -10.05 1.40 -3.94
CA GLN A 110 -10.50 0.71 -2.72
C GLN A 110 -9.64 1.02 -1.48
N MET A 111 -8.51 1.73 -1.63
CA MET A 111 -7.58 2.00 -0.53
C MET A 111 -8.24 2.70 0.66
N PHE A 112 -9.10 3.69 0.41
CA PHE A 112 -9.79 4.43 1.46
C PHE A 112 -10.77 3.54 2.25
N LYS A 113 -11.52 2.70 1.55
CA LYS A 113 -12.45 1.75 2.18
C LYS A 113 -11.69 0.75 3.04
N ARG A 114 -10.59 0.20 2.55
CA ARG A 114 -9.74 -0.71 3.31
C ARG A 114 -9.09 -0.05 4.52
N ALA A 115 -8.60 1.18 4.36
CA ALA A 115 -8.06 1.95 5.47
C ALA A 115 -9.12 2.19 6.55
N LYS A 116 -10.36 2.51 6.16
CA LYS A 116 -11.49 2.66 7.08
C LYS A 116 -11.79 1.36 7.82
N VAL A 117 -11.85 0.21 7.12
CA VAL A 117 -12.05 -1.10 7.76
C VAL A 117 -10.99 -1.38 8.82
N PHE A 118 -9.71 -1.17 8.52
CA PHE A 118 -8.64 -1.33 9.51
C PHE A 118 -8.77 -0.34 10.67
N HIS A 119 -9.13 0.91 10.39
CA HIS A 119 -9.35 1.92 11.43
C HIS A 119 -10.50 1.52 12.38
N GLU A 120 -11.63 1.06 11.85
CA GLU A 120 -12.79 0.59 12.63
C GLU A 120 -12.45 -0.61 13.51
N LEU A 121 -11.50 -1.44 13.07
CA LEU A 121 -10.98 -2.57 13.84
C LEU A 121 -9.85 -2.19 14.81
N GLY A 122 -9.63 -0.89 15.05
CA GLY A 122 -8.69 -0.38 16.02
C GLY A 122 -7.21 -0.51 15.61
N TYR A 123 -6.91 -0.69 14.33
CA TYR A 123 -5.53 -0.65 13.85
C TYR A 123 -5.05 0.79 13.75
N PRO A 124 -3.83 1.11 14.19
CA PRO A 124 -3.11 2.26 13.67
C PRO A 124 -2.91 2.04 12.17
N VAL A 125 -3.54 2.89 11.37
CA VAL A 125 -3.54 2.79 9.91
C VAL A 125 -3.06 4.09 9.30
N SER A 126 -2.34 4.00 8.19
CA SER A 126 -2.00 5.12 7.31
C SER A 126 -2.21 4.73 5.86
N ILE A 127 -2.33 5.72 5.00
CA ILE A 127 -2.46 5.54 3.54
C ILE A 127 -1.18 6.06 2.90
N PHE A 128 -0.66 5.32 1.92
CA PHE A 128 0.42 5.77 1.03
C PHE A 128 -0.07 5.69 -0.41
N LYS A 129 -0.09 6.82 -1.10
CA LYS A 129 -0.72 6.98 -2.40
C LYS A 129 0.00 7.98 -3.29
N ASP A 130 -0.36 7.98 -4.56
CA ASP A 130 -0.01 9.02 -5.51
C ASP A 130 -0.72 10.34 -5.17
N SER A 131 -0.20 11.45 -5.67
CA SER A 131 -0.81 12.77 -5.48
C SER A 131 -1.66 13.23 -6.65
N ASP A 132 -1.86 12.42 -7.68
CA ASP A 132 -2.70 12.67 -8.84
C ASP A 132 -4.20 12.53 -8.48
N ILE A 133 -4.70 13.51 -7.75
CA ILE A 133 -6.08 13.51 -7.24
C ILE A 133 -7.06 13.62 -8.40
N ASN A 134 -7.97 12.66 -8.50
CA ASN A 134 -9.17 12.86 -9.29
C ASN A 134 -10.35 13.26 -8.36
N ASP A 135 -11.26 14.08 -8.87
CA ASP A 135 -12.41 14.61 -8.11
C ASP A 135 -13.28 13.54 -7.47
N GLN A 136 -13.27 12.32 -8.02
CA GLN A 136 -14.05 11.19 -7.50
C GLN A 136 -13.51 10.67 -6.16
N GLN A 137 -12.25 10.95 -5.82
CA GLN A 137 -11.65 10.52 -4.57
C GLN A 137 -11.81 11.55 -3.44
N GLN A 138 -12.21 12.79 -3.74
CA GLN A 138 -12.25 13.87 -2.75
C GLN A 138 -13.15 13.55 -1.55
N VAL A 139 -14.27 12.89 -1.76
CA VAL A 139 -15.18 12.49 -0.67
C VAL A 139 -14.49 11.50 0.27
N ALA A 140 -13.81 10.50 -0.28
CA ALA A 140 -13.09 9.50 0.50
C ALA A 140 -11.86 10.09 1.23
N ILE A 141 -11.17 11.04 0.61
CA ILE A 141 -10.10 11.82 1.25
C ILE A 141 -10.63 12.59 2.46
N ASN A 142 -11.75 13.30 2.31
CA ASN A 142 -12.37 14.06 3.39
C ASN A 142 -12.79 13.14 4.56
N GLU A 143 -13.33 11.95 4.25
CA GLU A 143 -13.67 10.96 5.27
C GLU A 143 -12.43 10.46 6.02
N ALA A 144 -11.34 10.14 5.31
CA ALA A 144 -10.07 9.74 5.92
C ALA A 144 -9.49 10.83 6.84
N VAL A 145 -9.59 12.11 6.42
CA VAL A 145 -9.19 13.26 7.25
C VAL A 145 -10.04 13.35 8.52
N GLN A 146 -11.37 13.20 8.41
CA GLN A 146 -12.27 13.21 9.58
C GLN A 146 -11.94 12.07 10.56
N LEU A 147 -11.59 10.90 10.04
CA LEU A 147 -11.12 9.75 10.84
C LEU A 147 -9.70 9.91 11.35
N ARG A 148 -9.00 10.99 11.01
CA ARG A 148 -7.60 11.25 11.35
C ARG A 148 -6.64 10.15 10.89
N ILE A 149 -6.91 9.55 9.75
CA ILE A 149 -6.02 8.58 9.12
C ILE A 149 -4.90 9.37 8.41
N PRO A 150 -3.63 9.21 8.82
CA PRO A 150 -2.52 9.88 8.14
C PRO A 150 -2.42 9.43 6.68
N MET A 151 -2.22 10.39 5.79
CA MET A 151 -1.98 10.15 4.37
C MET A 151 -0.58 10.66 3.99
N TYR A 152 0.16 9.84 3.29
CA TYR A 152 1.47 10.14 2.74
C TYR A 152 1.37 10.08 1.23
N GLU A 153 1.81 11.13 0.57
CA GLU A 153 1.74 11.28 -0.88
C GLU A 153 2.94 12.06 -1.40
N TRP A 154 3.22 11.92 -2.67
CA TRP A 154 4.25 12.73 -3.35
C TRP A 154 3.78 14.18 -3.49
N GLY A 155 4.75 15.12 -3.58
CA GLY A 155 4.42 16.50 -3.87
C GLY A 155 3.93 16.70 -5.32
N ALA A 156 3.08 17.70 -5.55
CA ALA A 156 2.79 18.30 -6.85
C ALA A 156 2.25 17.36 -7.95
N ASN A 157 1.13 16.68 -7.72
CA ASN A 157 0.43 15.87 -8.74
C ASN A 157 1.37 14.87 -9.46
N GLN A 158 2.12 14.09 -8.70
CA GLN A 158 3.06 13.10 -9.22
C GLN A 158 2.58 11.68 -8.91
N ALA A 159 2.67 10.81 -9.92
CA ALA A 159 2.66 9.38 -9.72
C ALA A 159 3.98 8.92 -9.07
N THR A 160 3.98 7.77 -8.42
CA THR A 160 5.16 7.20 -7.76
C THR A 160 6.33 7.05 -8.72
N GLU A 161 6.10 6.60 -9.96
CA GLU A 161 7.13 6.47 -10.98
C GLU A 161 7.76 7.83 -11.33
N GLN A 162 6.94 8.85 -11.51
CA GLN A 162 7.42 10.21 -11.79
C GLN A 162 8.26 10.75 -10.63
N ALA A 163 7.81 10.53 -9.39
CA ALA A 163 8.54 10.94 -8.20
C ALA A 163 9.90 10.24 -8.10
N ILE A 164 9.98 8.95 -8.45
CA ILE A 164 11.25 8.20 -8.49
C ILE A 164 12.20 8.79 -9.53
N PHE A 165 11.74 8.96 -10.78
CA PHE A 165 12.59 9.50 -11.86
C PHE A 165 13.02 10.94 -11.58
N ASN A 166 12.12 11.79 -11.06
CA ASN A 166 12.43 13.19 -10.74
C ASN A 166 13.46 13.34 -9.62
N ASN A 167 13.53 12.41 -8.68
CA ASN A 167 14.39 12.52 -7.50
C ASN A 167 15.60 11.58 -7.52
N CYS A 168 15.69 10.61 -8.45
CA CYS A 168 16.85 9.73 -8.54
C CYS A 168 18.08 10.48 -9.09
N GLN A 169 19.28 9.96 -8.82
CA GLN A 169 20.49 10.45 -9.46
C GLN A 169 20.50 10.08 -10.95
N LEU A 170 21.05 10.97 -11.80
CA LEU A 170 21.06 10.76 -13.26
C LEU A 170 21.67 9.43 -13.69
N ASN A 171 22.72 8.97 -13.01
CA ASN A 171 23.37 7.70 -13.27
C ASN A 171 22.53 6.46 -12.96
N LEU A 172 21.39 6.64 -12.27
CA LEU A 172 20.44 5.56 -11.99
C LEU A 172 19.36 5.42 -13.07
N ILE A 173 19.14 6.45 -13.88
CA ILE A 173 18.13 6.41 -14.96
C ILE A 173 18.34 5.22 -15.91
N PRO A 174 19.56 4.96 -16.42
CA PRO A 174 19.80 3.79 -17.28
C PRO A 174 19.47 2.46 -16.59
N GLN A 175 19.74 2.34 -15.28
CA GLN A 175 19.46 1.12 -14.53
C GLN A 175 17.95 0.91 -14.37
N LEU A 176 17.19 1.97 -14.05
CA LEU A 176 15.72 1.92 -13.94
C LEU A 176 15.09 1.55 -15.30
N LEU A 177 15.56 2.16 -16.39
CA LEU A 177 15.08 1.85 -17.73
C LEU A 177 15.41 0.41 -18.14
N ASN A 178 16.58 -0.11 -17.80
CA ASN A 178 16.94 -1.49 -18.06
C ASN A 178 16.01 -2.47 -17.34
N ILE A 179 15.63 -2.19 -16.07
CA ILE A 179 14.65 -2.99 -15.35
C ILE A 179 13.30 -3.00 -16.09
N ALA A 180 12.87 -1.85 -16.63
CA ALA A 180 11.64 -1.76 -17.43
C ALA A 180 11.75 -2.57 -18.74
N VAL A 181 12.91 -2.50 -19.42
CA VAL A 181 13.21 -3.27 -20.64
C VAL A 181 13.18 -4.77 -20.36
N ASP A 182 13.77 -5.22 -19.27
CA ASP A 182 13.77 -6.64 -18.88
C ASP A 182 12.36 -7.18 -18.62
N ARG A 183 11.45 -6.32 -18.22
CA ARG A 183 10.05 -6.70 -17.92
C ARG A 183 9.11 -6.60 -19.11
N LYS A 184 9.28 -5.60 -19.97
CA LYS A 184 8.33 -5.26 -21.03
C LYS A 184 8.91 -5.38 -22.46
N GLY A 185 10.22 -5.54 -22.58
CA GLY A 185 10.94 -5.57 -23.84
C GLY A 185 11.34 -4.18 -24.34
N TYR A 186 12.46 -4.17 -25.11
CA TYR A 186 13.07 -2.93 -25.62
C TYR A 186 12.09 -2.11 -26.48
N ASP A 187 11.44 -2.74 -27.44
CA ASP A 187 10.57 -2.05 -28.40
C ASP A 187 9.39 -1.37 -27.73
N ALA A 188 8.80 -2.04 -26.73
CA ALA A 188 7.65 -1.49 -25.97
C ALA A 188 8.06 -0.25 -25.17
N ILE A 189 9.20 -0.29 -24.47
CA ILE A 189 9.69 0.85 -23.70
C ILE A 189 10.14 1.98 -24.63
N ASN A 190 10.85 1.66 -25.70
CA ASN A 190 11.28 2.66 -26.68
C ASN A 190 10.11 3.36 -27.34
N ALA A 191 9.08 2.62 -27.76
CA ALA A 191 7.86 3.20 -28.32
C ALA A 191 7.12 4.09 -27.31
N HIS A 192 7.07 3.68 -26.03
CA HIS A 192 6.44 4.48 -24.97
C HIS A 192 7.15 5.82 -24.80
N ILE A 193 8.49 5.82 -24.66
CA ILE A 193 9.31 7.04 -24.53
C ILE A 193 9.14 7.92 -25.77
N SER A 194 9.27 7.36 -26.97
CA SER A 194 9.15 8.10 -28.23
C SER A 194 7.77 8.76 -28.39
N ASN A 195 6.70 8.04 -28.06
CA ASN A 195 5.34 8.57 -28.14
C ASN A 195 5.10 9.68 -27.12
N ALA A 196 5.53 9.48 -25.88
CA ALA A 196 5.39 10.48 -24.81
C ALA A 196 6.13 11.78 -25.10
N THR A 197 7.23 11.70 -25.85
CA THR A 197 8.10 12.85 -26.17
C THR A 197 7.89 13.40 -27.59
N GLY A 198 6.89 12.94 -28.32
CA GLY A 198 6.68 13.32 -29.72
C GLY A 198 7.86 12.97 -30.62
N ASN A 199 8.54 11.84 -30.38
CA ASN A 199 9.74 11.34 -31.05
C ASN A 199 10.99 12.23 -30.88
N GLN A 200 11.02 13.09 -29.88
CA GLN A 200 12.22 13.91 -29.60
C GLN A 200 13.31 13.12 -28.87
N VAL A 201 12.91 12.13 -28.09
CA VAL A 201 13.78 11.29 -27.26
C VAL A 201 13.46 9.82 -27.50
N ASN A 202 14.46 8.96 -27.37
CA ASN A 202 14.31 7.52 -27.46
C ASN A 202 15.06 6.83 -26.30
N LEU A 203 14.82 5.53 -26.12
CA LEU A 203 15.42 4.76 -25.04
C LEU A 203 16.96 4.81 -25.08
N ALA A 204 17.58 4.76 -26.25
CA ALA A 204 19.02 4.80 -26.38
C ALA A 204 19.62 6.14 -25.89
N SER A 205 18.97 7.27 -26.21
CA SER A 205 19.42 8.58 -25.72
C SER A 205 19.30 8.70 -24.20
N CYS A 206 18.23 8.17 -23.60
CA CYS A 206 18.05 8.18 -22.15
C CYS A 206 19.04 7.27 -21.40
N THR A 207 19.47 6.18 -22.02
CA THR A 207 20.40 5.23 -21.40
C THR A 207 21.86 5.58 -21.58
N GLN A 208 22.24 6.12 -22.75
CA GLN A 208 23.65 6.45 -23.07
C GLN A 208 24.10 7.81 -22.54
N SER A 209 23.20 8.78 -22.55
CA SER A 209 23.51 10.15 -22.12
C SER A 209 22.32 10.75 -21.37
N PRO A 210 22.05 10.28 -20.15
CA PRO A 210 20.90 10.77 -19.37
C PRO A 210 21.11 12.24 -19.02
N LEU A 211 20.13 13.07 -19.36
CA LEU A 211 20.09 14.50 -19.06
C LEU A 211 18.94 14.82 -18.10
N ASP A 212 19.03 15.95 -17.40
CA ASP A 212 17.95 16.38 -16.50
C ASP A 212 16.60 16.55 -17.22
N VAL A 213 16.61 16.95 -18.50
CA VAL A 213 15.39 17.03 -19.31
C VAL A 213 14.72 15.67 -19.47
N HIS A 214 15.45 14.56 -19.47
CA HIS A 214 14.88 13.23 -19.60
C HIS A 214 14.05 12.84 -18.37
N ARG A 215 14.35 13.36 -17.17
CA ARG A 215 13.55 13.13 -15.96
C ARG A 215 12.12 13.61 -16.08
N GLN A 216 11.92 14.73 -16.77
CA GLN A 216 10.59 15.33 -16.95
C GLN A 216 9.75 14.60 -18.01
N LEU A 217 10.40 13.79 -18.83
CA LEU A 217 9.80 13.10 -19.97
C LEU A 217 9.56 11.60 -19.69
N LEU A 218 10.14 11.06 -18.63
CA LEU A 218 10.03 9.67 -18.18
C LEU A 218 9.06 9.53 -17.02
#